data_6122d1cb8e49dd352d6a345cea8a0ed2
#
_entry.id   6122d1cb8e49dd352d6a345cea8a0ed2
#
_cell.length_a   1.000
_cell.length_b   1.000
_cell.length_c   1.000
_cell.angle_alpha   90.00
_cell.angle_beta   90.00
_cell.angle_gamma   90.00
#
_symmetry.space_group_name_H-M   'P 1'
#
loop_
_entity.id
_entity.type
_entity.pdbx_description
1 polymer ?
#
loop_
_entity_poly.entity_id
_entity_poly.type
_entity_poly.pdbx_seq_one_letter_code
_entity_poly.pdbx_strand_id
1 'polypeptide(L)'
;MSRIYLAGPLFCVAELEYNMSLKEYMAENGEELVLPQECGADIDPRMMGSPDYAFSKAKEVFGKDLGLLDSCDALVMNLDGRVPDEGACVELGYAFARGKPCFGIKTDVRAAEYGIDNMMVVGALGGKIARSREELVSMLRD
;
A
#
# COMPACT_ATOMS: atom_id res chain seq x y z
N MET A 1 5.01 -19.20 2.52
CA MET A 1 5.01 -17.77 2.91
C MET A 1 4.75 -16.93 1.67
N SER A 2 3.67 -16.18 1.68
CA SER A 2 3.35 -15.25 0.59
C SER A 2 4.11 -13.95 0.77
N ARG A 3 4.52 -13.36 -0.35
CA ARG A 3 5.07 -12.00 -0.36
C ARG A 3 3.95 -11.02 -0.69
N ILE A 4 3.69 -10.10 0.22
CA ILE A 4 2.57 -9.18 0.13
C ILE A 4 3.08 -7.74 0.11
N TYR A 5 2.72 -6.99 -0.92
CA TYR A 5 3.07 -5.58 -1.03
C TYR A 5 2.14 -4.73 -0.17
N LEU A 6 2.69 -3.86 0.67
CA LEU A 6 1.88 -2.88 1.41
C LEU A 6 1.82 -1.57 0.64
N ALA A 7 0.65 -1.25 0.12
CA ALA A 7 0.33 0.05 -0.46
C ALA A 7 -0.32 0.93 0.60
N GLY A 8 0.18 2.13 0.80
CA GLY A 8 -0.39 3.04 1.78
C GLY A 8 0.54 4.20 2.10
N PRO A 9 0.11 5.09 3.00
CA PRO A 9 0.90 6.26 3.36
C PRO A 9 2.17 5.87 4.12
N LEU A 10 3.28 6.58 3.82
CA LEU A 10 4.60 6.37 4.41
C LEU A 10 5.35 7.69 4.60
N PHE A 11 4.62 8.75 4.93
CA PHE A 11 5.11 10.13 4.88
C PHE A 11 5.34 10.78 6.25
N CYS A 12 4.91 10.14 7.33
CA CYS A 12 5.13 10.63 8.68
C CYS A 12 5.51 9.49 9.64
N VAL A 13 5.97 9.87 10.83
CA VAL A 13 6.43 8.91 11.84
C VAL A 13 5.35 7.89 12.18
N ALA A 14 4.13 8.34 12.39
CA ALA A 14 3.02 7.44 12.74
C ALA A 14 2.75 6.40 11.63
N GLU A 15 2.80 6.80 10.38
CA GLU A 15 2.60 5.92 9.23
C GLU A 15 3.74 4.91 9.08
N LEU A 16 4.97 5.38 9.19
CA LEU A 16 6.16 4.51 9.10
C LEU A 16 6.19 3.48 10.24
N GLU A 17 5.88 3.90 11.46
CA GLU A 17 5.84 3.00 12.62
C GLU A 17 4.70 1.98 12.51
N TYR A 18 3.53 2.41 12.04
CA TYR A 18 2.40 1.49 11.80
C TYR A 18 2.78 0.41 10.78
N ASN A 19 3.40 0.82 9.67
CA ASN A 19 3.81 -0.11 8.62
C ASN A 19 4.80 -1.16 9.15
N MET A 20 5.77 -0.74 9.98
CA MET A 20 6.72 -1.66 10.61
C MET A 20 6.03 -2.62 11.59
N SER A 21 5.12 -2.12 12.40
CA SER A 21 4.33 -2.94 13.34
C SER A 21 3.48 -3.98 12.60
N LEU A 22 2.86 -3.59 11.50
CA LEU A 22 2.09 -4.53 10.68
C LEU A 22 3.00 -5.59 10.04
N LYS A 23 4.17 -5.19 9.57
CA LYS A 23 5.16 -6.13 9.00
C LYS A 23 5.58 -7.19 10.02
N GLU A 24 5.87 -6.78 11.26
CA GLU A 24 6.24 -7.71 12.33
C GLU A 24 5.09 -8.68 12.64
N TYR A 25 3.88 -8.16 12.78
CA TYR A 25 2.70 -8.99 13.02
C TYR A 25 2.45 -10.00 11.89
N MET A 26 2.60 -9.57 10.64
CA MET A 26 2.43 -10.45 9.49
C MET A 26 3.49 -11.55 9.48
N ALA A 27 4.74 -11.23 9.79
CA ALA A 27 5.84 -12.20 9.88
C ALA A 27 5.58 -13.26 10.96
N GLU A 28 5.06 -12.86 12.12
CA GLU A 28 4.66 -13.78 13.19
C GLU A 28 3.55 -14.75 12.73
N ASN A 29 2.79 -14.35 11.72
CA ASN A 29 1.70 -15.15 11.15
C ASN A 29 2.08 -15.87 9.85
N GLY A 30 3.37 -15.88 9.49
CA GLY A 30 3.87 -16.63 8.37
C GLY A 30 3.79 -15.92 7.01
N GLU A 31 3.56 -14.61 6.99
CA GLU A 31 3.48 -13.81 5.77
C GLU A 31 4.60 -12.76 5.71
N GLU A 32 5.18 -12.55 4.54
CA GLU A 32 6.18 -11.52 4.32
C GLU A 32 5.52 -10.25 3.79
N LEU A 33 5.46 -9.20 4.63
CA LEU A 33 4.98 -7.89 4.19
C LEU A 33 6.15 -7.08 3.64
N VAL A 34 6.07 -6.70 2.38
CA VAL A 34 7.08 -5.92 1.67
C VAL A 34 6.72 -4.44 1.77
N LEU A 35 7.63 -3.64 2.33
CA LEU A 35 7.41 -2.21 2.56
C LEU A 35 8.20 -1.37 1.57
N PRO A 36 7.55 -0.56 0.73
CA PRO A 36 8.25 0.37 -0.17
C PRO A 36 9.19 1.33 0.56
N GLN A 37 8.87 1.70 1.80
CA GLN A 37 9.71 2.59 2.62
C GLN A 37 11.12 2.04 2.89
N GLU A 38 11.35 0.74 2.74
CA GLU A 38 12.65 0.10 2.92
C GLU A 38 13.47 0.09 1.61
N CYS A 39 12.86 0.49 0.49
CA CYS A 39 13.44 0.41 -0.85
C CYS A 39 13.42 1.76 -1.58
N GLY A 40 13.54 2.87 -0.85
CA GLY A 40 13.41 4.22 -1.39
C GLY A 40 14.50 4.61 -2.39
N ALA A 41 14.20 5.59 -3.24
CA ALA A 41 15.17 6.23 -4.13
C ALA A 41 15.98 7.28 -3.38
N ASP A 42 17.21 7.53 -3.83
CA ASP A 42 18.05 8.61 -3.32
C ASP A 42 17.63 9.93 -3.98
N ILE A 43 16.97 10.80 -3.22
CA ILE A 43 16.45 12.07 -3.69
C ILE A 43 17.15 13.22 -2.98
N ASP A 44 17.74 14.15 -3.75
CA ASP A 44 18.24 15.40 -3.23
C ASP A 44 17.11 16.45 -3.22
N PRO A 45 16.60 16.84 -2.03
CA PRO A 45 15.47 17.79 -1.93
C PRO A 45 15.79 19.15 -2.56
N ARG A 46 17.08 19.54 -2.58
CA ARG A 46 17.52 20.83 -3.14
C ARG A 46 17.33 20.92 -4.65
N MET A 47 17.28 19.76 -5.33
CA MET A 47 17.14 19.67 -6.77
C MET A 47 15.70 19.48 -7.24
N MET A 48 14.77 19.21 -6.33
CA MET A 48 13.37 18.94 -6.69
C MET A 48 12.63 20.12 -7.30
N GLY A 49 13.19 21.34 -7.21
CA GLY A 49 12.69 22.50 -7.94
C GLY A 49 12.96 22.46 -9.44
N SER A 50 13.88 21.61 -9.90
CA SER A 50 14.13 21.38 -11.32
C SER A 50 13.10 20.36 -11.86
N PRO A 51 12.25 20.73 -12.84
CA PRO A 51 11.25 19.80 -13.39
C PRO A 51 11.87 18.52 -13.98
N ASP A 52 13.00 18.64 -14.65
CA ASP A 52 13.67 17.48 -15.27
C ASP A 52 14.18 16.50 -14.20
N TYR A 53 14.79 17.01 -13.13
CA TYR A 53 15.24 16.19 -12.02
C TYR A 53 14.07 15.54 -11.31
N ALA A 54 13.02 16.30 -10.98
CA ALA A 54 11.83 15.79 -10.30
C ALA A 54 11.15 14.68 -11.12
N PHE A 55 11.01 14.88 -12.42
CA PHE A 55 10.43 13.86 -13.31
C PHE A 55 11.29 12.60 -13.40
N SER A 56 12.62 12.76 -13.49
CA SER A 56 13.55 11.64 -13.48
C SER A 56 13.43 10.81 -12.19
N LYS A 57 13.30 11.46 -11.04
CA LYS A 57 13.10 10.77 -9.76
C LYS A 57 11.73 10.13 -9.64
N ALA A 58 10.69 10.77 -10.15
CA ALA A 58 9.35 10.17 -10.21
C ALA A 58 9.36 8.89 -11.05
N LYS A 59 10.03 8.88 -12.19
CA LYS A 59 10.19 7.67 -13.02
C LYS A 59 10.94 6.57 -12.29
N GLU A 60 12.00 6.92 -11.56
CA GLU A 60 12.80 5.97 -10.80
C GLU A 60 11.96 5.31 -9.67
N VAL A 61 11.24 6.11 -8.89
CA VAL A 61 10.36 5.62 -7.81
C VAL A 61 9.25 4.74 -8.39
N PHE A 62 8.59 5.22 -9.45
CA PHE A 62 7.52 4.48 -10.13
C PHE A 62 8.00 3.11 -10.60
N GLY A 63 9.15 3.06 -11.29
CA GLY A 63 9.72 1.81 -11.78
C GLY A 63 10.11 0.85 -10.65
N LYS A 64 10.70 1.37 -9.56
CA LYS A 64 11.07 0.57 -8.39
C LYS A 64 9.86 -0.01 -7.69
N ASP A 65 8.84 0.80 -7.43
CA ASP A 65 7.65 0.36 -6.72
C ASP A 65 6.85 -0.66 -7.52
N LEU A 66 6.69 -0.45 -8.83
CA LEU A 66 6.00 -1.43 -9.67
C LEU A 66 6.81 -2.74 -9.82
N GLY A 67 8.13 -2.66 -9.92
CA GLY A 67 8.99 -3.85 -9.94
C GLY A 67 8.91 -4.63 -8.63
N LEU A 68 8.87 -3.93 -7.50
CA LEU A 68 8.71 -4.53 -6.18
C LEU A 68 7.34 -5.20 -6.05
N LEU A 69 6.28 -4.52 -6.49
CA LEU A 69 4.92 -5.05 -6.51
C LEU A 69 4.81 -6.29 -7.42
N ASP A 70 5.45 -6.27 -8.59
CA ASP A 70 5.47 -7.44 -9.50
C ASP A 70 6.10 -8.67 -8.84
N SER A 71 7.06 -8.47 -7.94
CA SER A 71 7.71 -9.56 -7.20
C SER A 71 6.84 -10.13 -6.07
N CYS A 72 5.69 -9.52 -5.78
CA CYS A 72 4.78 -9.93 -4.71
C CYS A 72 3.61 -10.74 -5.24
N ASP A 73 3.06 -11.58 -4.39
CA ASP A 73 1.92 -12.46 -4.74
C ASP A 73 0.57 -11.75 -4.60
N ALA A 74 0.51 -10.75 -3.74
CA ALA A 74 -0.72 -10.02 -3.40
C ALA A 74 -0.39 -8.59 -2.99
N LEU A 75 -1.44 -7.77 -2.89
CA LEU A 75 -1.36 -6.40 -2.38
C LEU A 75 -2.31 -6.25 -1.20
N VAL A 76 -1.83 -5.59 -0.14
CA VAL A 76 -2.65 -5.04 0.94
C VAL A 76 -2.57 -3.53 0.87
N MET A 77 -3.73 -2.86 0.85
CA MET A 77 -3.82 -1.41 0.88
C MET A 77 -4.26 -0.92 2.25
N ASN A 78 -3.43 -0.07 2.88
CA ASN A 78 -3.83 0.63 4.09
C ASN A 78 -4.73 1.81 3.72
N LEU A 79 -5.99 1.74 4.15
CA LEU A 79 -7.01 2.75 3.89
C LEU A 79 -7.15 3.78 5.01
N ASP A 80 -6.37 3.66 6.08
CA ASP A 80 -6.42 4.60 7.19
C ASP A 80 -5.97 5.99 6.73
N GLY A 81 -6.69 6.99 7.16
CA GLY A 81 -6.46 8.36 6.80
C GLY A 81 -7.75 9.06 6.33
N ARG A 82 -7.64 10.36 6.13
CA ARG A 82 -8.78 11.17 5.71
C ARG A 82 -9.26 10.83 4.30
N VAL A 83 -8.31 10.55 3.43
CA VAL A 83 -8.54 10.06 2.07
C VAL A 83 -7.53 8.95 1.78
N PRO A 84 -7.84 8.01 0.89
CA PRO A 84 -6.87 7.02 0.45
C PRO A 84 -5.63 7.71 -0.12
N ASP A 85 -4.44 7.16 0.17
CA ASP A 85 -3.20 7.65 -0.42
C ASP A 85 -3.23 7.51 -1.95
N GLU A 86 -2.95 8.59 -2.67
CA GLU A 86 -3.05 8.60 -4.13
C GLU A 86 -2.05 7.65 -4.80
N GLY A 87 -0.84 7.54 -4.27
CA GLY A 87 0.16 6.57 -4.75
C GLY A 87 -0.31 5.14 -4.55
N ALA A 88 -0.89 4.86 -3.39
CA ALA A 88 -1.48 3.54 -3.10
C ALA A 88 -2.63 3.20 -4.06
N CYS A 89 -3.41 4.20 -4.47
CA CYS A 89 -4.47 3.99 -5.47
C CYS A 89 -3.90 3.57 -6.83
N VAL A 90 -2.77 4.17 -7.26
CA VAL A 90 -2.08 3.77 -8.50
C VAL A 90 -1.58 2.32 -8.39
N GLU A 91 -0.98 1.96 -7.27
CA GLU A 91 -0.48 0.62 -7.02
C GLU A 91 -1.61 -0.41 -6.98
N LEU A 92 -2.73 -0.07 -6.33
CA LEU A 92 -3.92 -0.93 -6.31
C LEU A 92 -4.46 -1.19 -7.71
N GLY A 93 -4.60 -0.14 -8.52
CA GLY A 93 -5.08 -0.26 -9.90
C GLY A 93 -4.17 -1.14 -10.75
N TYR A 94 -2.86 -0.99 -10.58
CA TYR A 94 -1.87 -1.83 -11.25
C TYR A 94 -1.97 -3.29 -10.82
N ALA A 95 -2.02 -3.55 -9.52
CA ALA A 95 -2.15 -4.91 -8.98
C ALA A 95 -3.43 -5.59 -9.45
N PHE A 96 -4.55 -4.86 -9.43
CA PHE A 96 -5.82 -5.34 -9.94
C PHE A 96 -5.72 -5.74 -11.43
N ALA A 97 -5.15 -4.87 -12.27
CA ALA A 97 -4.99 -5.12 -13.70
C ALA A 97 -4.07 -6.32 -13.99
N ARG A 98 -3.12 -6.58 -13.10
CA ARG A 98 -2.21 -7.74 -13.18
C ARG A 98 -2.83 -9.03 -12.64
N GLY A 99 -4.07 -8.98 -12.18
CA GLY A 99 -4.77 -10.15 -11.63
C GLY A 99 -4.28 -10.58 -10.25
N LYS A 100 -3.57 -9.73 -9.53
CA LYS A 100 -3.12 -10.04 -8.17
C LYS A 100 -4.27 -9.92 -7.17
N PRO A 101 -4.36 -10.82 -6.17
CA PRO A 101 -5.30 -10.63 -5.07
C PRO A 101 -5.03 -9.32 -4.34
N CYS A 102 -6.08 -8.54 -4.11
CA CYS A 102 -6.01 -7.25 -3.44
C CYS A 102 -6.91 -7.24 -2.20
N PHE A 103 -6.36 -6.77 -1.08
CA PHE A 103 -7.04 -6.67 0.20
C PHE A 103 -6.83 -5.27 0.78
N GLY A 104 -7.79 -4.80 1.58
CA GLY A 104 -7.65 -3.56 2.33
C GLY A 104 -7.55 -3.82 3.82
N ILE A 105 -6.94 -2.89 4.52
CA ILE A 105 -7.02 -2.79 5.98
C ILE A 105 -7.42 -1.38 6.36
N LYS A 106 -8.45 -1.26 7.21
CA LYS A 106 -8.96 0.02 7.68
C LYS A 106 -9.34 -0.09 9.15
N THR A 107 -8.62 0.62 9.99
CA THR A 107 -8.87 0.62 11.44
C THR A 107 -9.60 1.88 11.92
N ASP A 108 -9.65 2.94 11.11
CA ASP A 108 -10.34 4.18 11.45
C ASP A 108 -11.83 4.17 11.05
N VAL A 109 -12.55 5.21 11.48
CA VAL A 109 -14.01 5.34 11.24
C VAL A 109 -14.36 6.27 10.08
N ARG A 110 -13.37 6.86 9.44
CA ARG A 110 -13.60 7.82 8.35
C ARG A 110 -14.11 7.10 7.11
N ALA A 111 -14.96 7.77 6.36
CA ALA A 111 -15.51 7.25 5.13
C ALA A 111 -15.55 8.35 4.07
N ALA A 112 -15.62 7.96 2.81
CA ALA A 112 -15.72 8.90 1.69
C ALA A 112 -17.19 9.20 1.36
N GLU A 113 -17.90 8.27 0.73
CA GLU A 113 -19.25 8.45 0.25
C GLU A 113 -20.18 7.38 0.83
N TYR A 114 -21.40 7.79 1.20
CA TYR A 114 -22.44 6.84 1.65
C TYR A 114 -21.97 5.88 2.77
N GLY A 115 -21.03 6.33 3.60
CA GLY A 115 -20.52 5.53 4.71
C GLY A 115 -19.49 4.46 4.34
N ILE A 116 -18.99 4.46 3.10
CA ILE A 116 -17.92 3.57 2.65
C ILE A 116 -16.74 4.36 2.08
N ASP A 117 -15.65 3.68 1.77
CA ASP A 117 -14.52 4.27 1.06
C ASP A 117 -14.89 4.58 -0.41
N ASN A 118 -13.97 5.22 -1.12
CA ASN A 118 -14.15 5.50 -2.54
C ASN A 118 -14.55 4.22 -3.28
N MET A 119 -15.62 4.29 -4.09
CA MET A 119 -16.21 3.12 -4.75
C MET A 119 -15.26 2.42 -5.72
N MET A 120 -14.37 3.17 -6.39
CA MET A 120 -13.36 2.57 -7.26
C MET A 120 -12.36 1.74 -6.48
N VAL A 121 -11.97 2.23 -5.29
CA VAL A 121 -11.08 1.51 -4.38
C VAL A 121 -11.75 0.27 -3.82
N VAL A 122 -12.98 0.40 -3.33
CA VAL A 122 -13.77 -0.74 -2.83
C VAL A 122 -13.96 -1.79 -3.92
N GLY A 123 -14.25 -1.36 -5.15
CA GLY A 123 -14.40 -2.25 -6.30
C GLY A 123 -13.13 -3.02 -6.62
N ALA A 124 -11.98 -2.35 -6.68
CA ALA A 124 -10.69 -2.99 -6.95
C ALA A 124 -10.27 -3.97 -5.85
N LEU A 125 -10.66 -3.69 -4.59
CA LEU A 125 -10.43 -4.59 -3.46
C LEU A 125 -11.45 -5.75 -3.42
N GLY A 126 -12.49 -5.71 -4.25
CA GLY A 126 -13.58 -6.69 -4.20
C GLY A 126 -14.34 -6.70 -2.88
N GLY A 127 -14.36 -5.55 -2.18
CA GLY A 127 -14.97 -5.41 -0.86
C GLY A 127 -14.19 -6.09 0.28
N LYS A 128 -13.03 -6.66 0.02
CA LYS A 128 -12.21 -7.36 1.01
C LYS A 128 -11.40 -6.38 1.84
N ILE A 129 -12.04 -5.77 2.82
CA ILE A 129 -11.45 -4.76 3.70
C ILE A 129 -11.53 -5.25 5.13
N ALA A 130 -10.38 -5.61 5.70
CA ALA A 130 -10.24 -6.02 7.10
C ALA A 130 -10.32 -4.80 8.03
N ARG A 131 -10.97 -4.97 9.18
CA ARG A 131 -11.08 -3.95 10.21
C ARG A 131 -10.02 -4.08 11.30
N SER A 132 -9.23 -5.17 11.24
CA SER A 132 -8.13 -5.43 12.14
C SER A 132 -7.07 -6.27 11.43
N ARG A 133 -5.86 -6.29 11.99
CA ARG A 133 -4.78 -7.14 11.44
C ARG A 133 -5.08 -8.62 11.61
N GLU A 134 -5.82 -8.99 12.65
CA GLU A 134 -6.30 -10.36 12.87
C GLU A 134 -7.25 -10.79 11.75
N GLU A 135 -8.18 -9.93 11.39
CA GLU A 135 -9.11 -10.18 10.29
C GLU A 135 -8.38 -10.23 8.94
N LEU A 136 -7.36 -9.37 8.75
CA LEU A 136 -6.55 -9.39 7.53
C LEU A 136 -5.86 -10.75 7.34
N VAL A 137 -5.23 -11.27 8.39
CA VAL A 137 -4.58 -12.58 8.33
C VAL A 137 -5.60 -13.68 8.02
N SER A 138 -6.79 -13.63 8.62
CA SER A 138 -7.86 -14.57 8.31
C SER A 138 -8.25 -14.51 6.83
N MET A 139 -8.45 -13.32 6.28
CA MET A 139 -8.80 -13.13 4.86
C MET A 139 -7.73 -13.66 3.90
N LEU A 140 -6.46 -13.52 4.27
CA LEU A 140 -5.34 -13.98 3.43
C LEU A 140 -5.23 -15.52 3.37
N ARG A 141 -5.78 -16.20 4.37
CA ARG A 141 -5.77 -17.67 4.45
C ARG A 141 -6.96 -18.33 3.78
N ASP A 142 -8.02 -17.58 3.53
CA ASP A 142 -9.22 -18.06 2.86
C ASP A 142 -9.03 -18.08 1.32
#